data_c45864285b33684caa10ac7e6c1d6b40
#
_entry.id   c45864285b33684caa10ac7e6c1d6b40
#
_cell.length_a   1.000
_cell.length_b   1.000
_cell.length_c   1.000
_cell.angle_alpha   90.00
_cell.angle_beta   90.00
_cell.angle_gamma   90.00
#
_symmetry.space_group_name_H-M   'P 1'
#
loop_
_entity.id
_entity.type
_entity.pdbx_description
1 polymer ?
#
loop_
_entity_poly.entity_id
_entity_poly.type
_entity_poly.pdbx_seq_one_letter_code
_entity_poly.pdbx_strand_id
1 'polypeptide(L)'
;MTPIHSNKLIVPRHKAALKRDRLSLPMAATVAAGILLPQHKHLDYGCGRGDDVRQLQSMGFNSRGYDPYYFPRTFKRPADVVTLLYVLSTIEIPSLRCEVLVHAYRLTRQTLVVSAITGRSTNHAGIIYNDGVITKWGTFEKCYSHTELKYLIEDTLGVPARYLAHNTYTVAPNPKALPLILHNTDRHYLAQCRSLLYSQQQELENAWILPADAIIEKHQQIQRGHRYCYFRLKSRSCSLPNGKRTMHLGNATNERYLDAVGAIERRDLLHINERRLLRIEAILDE
;
A
#
# COMPACT_ATOMS: atom_id res chain seq x y z
N MET A 1 -22.00 -37.36 21.31
CA MET A 1 -21.36 -36.50 20.28
C MET A 1 -20.35 -35.63 20.99
N THR A 2 -19.09 -35.99 20.90
CA THR A 2 -17.97 -35.23 21.45
C THR A 2 -17.74 -33.96 20.61
N PRO A 3 -17.56 -32.77 21.18
CA PRO A 3 -17.30 -31.57 20.41
C PRO A 3 -15.94 -31.70 19.72
N ILE A 4 -15.95 -31.57 18.39
CA ILE A 4 -14.72 -31.45 17.58
C ILE A 4 -14.05 -30.15 18.01
N HIS A 5 -13.01 -30.26 18.85
CA HIS A 5 -12.09 -29.15 19.09
C HIS A 5 -11.45 -28.82 17.75
N SER A 6 -11.80 -27.68 17.17
CA SER A 6 -11.08 -27.11 16.04
C SER A 6 -9.65 -26.84 16.51
N ASN A 7 -8.72 -27.74 16.23
CA ASN A 7 -7.29 -27.52 16.40
C ASN A 7 -6.90 -26.33 15.49
N LYS A 8 -6.96 -25.12 16.02
CA LYS A 8 -6.52 -23.91 15.32
C LYS A 8 -5.04 -24.09 15.05
N LEU A 9 -4.67 -24.24 13.78
CA LEU A 9 -3.29 -24.41 13.37
C LEU A 9 -2.44 -23.23 13.89
N ILE A 10 -1.47 -23.51 14.75
CA ILE A 10 -0.53 -22.48 15.24
C ILE A 10 0.60 -22.36 14.23
N VAL A 11 0.58 -21.30 13.44
CA VAL A 11 1.62 -21.01 12.44
C VAL A 11 2.78 -20.28 13.11
N PRO A 12 4.00 -20.84 13.11
CA PRO A 12 5.18 -20.19 13.68
C PRO A 12 5.74 -19.13 12.73
N ARG A 13 5.04 -17.99 12.57
CA ARG A 13 5.33 -16.91 11.61
C ARG A 13 6.78 -16.41 11.71
N HIS A 14 7.36 -16.39 12.92
CA HIS A 14 8.74 -15.94 13.16
C HIS A 14 9.79 -16.77 12.41
N LYS A 15 9.50 -18.04 12.08
CA LYS A 15 10.41 -18.90 11.30
C LYS A 15 10.49 -18.49 9.83
N ALA A 16 9.56 -17.66 9.33
CA ALA A 16 9.63 -17.11 7.98
C ALA A 16 10.68 -15.99 7.83
N ALA A 17 11.19 -15.43 8.95
CA ALA A 17 12.19 -14.38 8.94
C ALA A 17 13.54 -14.90 8.46
N LEU A 18 13.93 -14.52 7.23
CA LEU A 18 15.22 -14.87 6.61
C LEU A 18 16.34 -14.03 7.23
N LYS A 19 17.54 -14.64 7.36
CA LYS A 19 18.78 -13.93 7.67
C LYS A 19 19.34 -13.31 6.38
N ARG A 20 19.76 -12.03 6.44
CA ARG A 20 20.33 -11.31 5.29
C ARG A 20 21.61 -10.60 5.69
N ASP A 21 22.56 -10.55 4.77
CA ASP A 21 23.82 -9.81 4.87
C ASP A 21 23.81 -8.49 4.08
N ARG A 22 22.72 -8.21 3.38
CA ARG A 22 22.48 -6.99 2.59
C ARG A 22 21.01 -6.57 2.70
N LEU A 23 20.72 -5.32 2.35
CA LEU A 23 19.35 -4.82 2.32
C LEU A 23 18.44 -5.72 1.45
N SER A 24 17.23 -5.94 1.91
CA SER A 24 16.19 -6.56 1.08
C SER A 24 15.94 -5.73 -0.17
N LEU A 25 15.51 -6.36 -1.27
CA LEU A 25 15.24 -5.65 -2.53
C LEU A 25 14.27 -4.47 -2.36
N PRO A 26 13.13 -4.60 -1.64
CA PRO A 26 12.25 -3.47 -1.40
C PRO A 26 12.90 -2.36 -0.58
N MET A 27 13.71 -2.69 0.43
CA MET A 27 14.41 -1.70 1.23
C MET A 27 15.46 -0.96 0.40
N ALA A 28 16.26 -1.67 -0.39
CA ALA A 28 17.23 -1.08 -1.31
C ALA A 28 16.55 -0.15 -2.33
N ALA A 29 15.41 -0.57 -2.91
CA ALA A 29 14.62 0.27 -3.81
C ALA A 29 14.07 1.53 -3.12
N THR A 30 13.65 1.43 -1.86
CA THR A 30 13.15 2.55 -1.06
C THR A 30 14.23 3.60 -0.82
N VAL A 31 15.45 3.17 -0.52
CA VAL A 31 16.62 4.05 -0.37
C VAL A 31 17.03 4.66 -1.72
N ALA A 32 17.16 3.84 -2.76
CA ALA A 32 17.56 4.29 -4.10
C ALA A 32 16.59 5.32 -4.71
N ALA A 33 15.29 5.21 -4.41
CA ALA A 33 14.26 6.16 -4.84
C ALA A 33 14.23 7.46 -4.02
N GLY A 34 15.08 7.62 -2.99
CA GLY A 34 15.10 8.79 -2.12
C GLY A 34 13.86 8.91 -1.21
N ILE A 35 13.09 7.84 -1.03
CA ILE A 35 11.93 7.82 -0.14
C ILE A 35 12.40 7.78 1.31
N LEU A 36 13.40 6.96 1.60
CA LEU A 36 14.05 6.91 2.90
C LEU A 36 15.40 7.63 2.82
N LEU A 37 15.55 8.68 3.63
CA LEU A 37 16.77 9.49 3.74
C LEU A 37 17.35 9.38 5.15
N PRO A 38 18.65 9.61 5.38
CA PRO A 38 19.30 9.48 6.69
C PRO A 38 18.62 10.29 7.80
N GLN A 39 18.11 11.49 7.48
CA GLN A 39 17.42 12.37 8.45
C GLN A 39 16.00 11.93 8.81
N HIS A 40 15.38 11.03 8.05
CA HIS A 40 14.05 10.53 8.33
C HIS A 40 14.06 9.58 9.55
N LYS A 41 13.08 9.71 10.42
CA LYS A 41 12.77 8.67 11.41
C LYS A 41 12.13 7.49 10.68
N HIS A 42 12.78 6.35 10.73
CA HIS A 42 12.30 5.14 10.07
C HIS A 42 11.84 4.07 11.07
N LEU A 43 10.74 3.40 10.77
CA LEU A 43 10.27 2.21 11.48
C LEU A 43 10.06 1.06 10.50
N ASP A 44 10.81 -0.02 10.66
CA ASP A 44 10.56 -1.30 9.98
C ASP A 44 9.56 -2.13 10.80
N TYR A 45 8.31 -2.17 10.35
CA TYR A 45 7.21 -2.83 11.06
C TYR A 45 7.11 -4.29 10.60
N GLY A 46 7.48 -5.22 11.47
CA GLY A 46 7.67 -6.63 11.14
C GLY A 46 9.08 -6.90 10.60
N CYS A 47 10.09 -6.30 11.24
CA CYS A 47 11.48 -6.35 10.80
C CYS A 47 12.13 -7.75 10.88
N GLY A 48 11.42 -8.75 11.39
CA GLY A 48 11.98 -10.07 11.63
C GLY A 48 13.24 -10.00 12.49
N ARG A 49 14.35 -10.54 11.98
CA ARG A 49 15.67 -10.56 12.67
C ARG A 49 16.35 -9.17 12.73
N GLY A 50 15.78 -8.15 12.09
CA GLY A 50 16.32 -6.77 12.09
C GLY A 50 17.52 -6.56 11.17
N ASP A 51 17.72 -7.39 10.17
CA ASP A 51 18.88 -7.28 9.27
C ASP A 51 18.87 -5.99 8.46
N ASP A 52 17.73 -5.60 7.87
CA ASP A 52 17.57 -4.33 7.16
C ASP A 52 17.83 -3.13 8.10
N VAL A 53 17.33 -3.20 9.33
CA VAL A 53 17.51 -2.14 10.33
C VAL A 53 19.00 -1.97 10.68
N ARG A 54 19.72 -3.07 10.96
CA ARG A 54 21.16 -3.01 11.29
C ARG A 54 21.98 -2.43 10.13
N GLN A 55 21.67 -2.83 8.91
CA GLN A 55 22.37 -2.32 7.72
C GLN A 55 22.08 -0.84 7.50
N LEU A 56 20.82 -0.40 7.62
CA LEU A 56 20.49 1.02 7.53
C LEU A 56 21.22 1.84 8.62
N GLN A 57 21.27 1.34 9.85
CA GLN A 57 21.99 2.00 10.94
C GLN A 57 23.49 2.11 10.63
N SER A 58 24.12 1.06 10.08
CA SER A 58 25.54 1.12 9.68
C SER A 58 25.80 2.11 8.54
N MET A 59 24.79 2.43 7.73
CA MET A 59 24.82 3.43 6.66
C MET A 59 24.46 4.85 7.16
N GLY A 60 24.23 5.04 8.47
CA GLY A 60 23.91 6.34 9.06
C GLY A 60 22.42 6.72 9.06
N PHE A 61 21.51 5.79 8.74
CA PHE A 61 20.07 6.05 8.80
C PHE A 61 19.52 5.94 10.23
N ASN A 62 18.56 6.81 10.58
CA ASN A 62 17.84 6.75 11.84
C ASN A 62 16.73 5.69 11.78
N SER A 63 17.10 4.43 11.83
CA SER A 63 16.22 3.28 11.66
C SER A 63 16.01 2.51 12.96
N ARG A 64 14.79 2.03 13.20
CA ARG A 64 14.44 1.09 14.26
C ARG A 64 13.48 0.02 13.74
N GLY A 65 13.46 -1.15 14.34
CA GLY A 65 12.61 -2.26 13.98
C GLY A 65 11.64 -2.65 15.08
N TYR A 66 10.44 -3.03 14.71
CA TYR A 66 9.49 -3.73 15.56
C TYR A 66 9.16 -5.10 14.94
N ASP A 67 9.19 -6.14 15.75
CA ASP A 67 8.72 -7.47 15.39
C ASP A 67 8.13 -8.14 16.66
N PRO A 68 6.94 -8.76 16.57
CA PRO A 68 6.28 -9.31 17.77
C PRO A 68 7.04 -10.46 18.43
N TYR A 69 7.96 -11.12 17.72
CA TYR A 69 8.77 -12.21 18.26
C TYR A 69 10.20 -11.76 18.58
N TYR A 70 10.91 -11.12 17.64
CA TYR A 70 12.32 -10.78 17.79
C TYR A 70 12.56 -9.48 18.57
N PHE A 71 11.65 -8.50 18.41
CA PHE A 71 11.75 -7.17 19.04
C PHE A 71 10.42 -6.72 19.67
N PRO A 72 9.83 -7.53 20.59
CA PRO A 72 8.48 -7.28 21.12
C PRO A 72 8.39 -6.02 21.99
N ARG A 73 9.53 -5.58 22.58
CA ARG A 73 9.61 -4.43 23.47
C ARG A 73 9.85 -3.10 22.76
N THR A 74 10.02 -3.10 21.44
CA THR A 74 10.20 -1.85 20.67
C THR A 74 8.93 -1.03 20.70
N PHE A 75 9.05 0.23 21.11
CA PHE A 75 7.92 1.16 21.09
C PHE A 75 7.52 1.49 19.64
N LYS A 76 6.26 1.25 19.33
CA LYS A 76 5.64 1.59 18.04
C LYS A 76 5.28 3.08 18.00
N ARG A 77 6.28 3.94 17.82
CA ARG A 77 6.08 5.40 17.71
C ARG A 77 5.94 5.80 16.24
N PRO A 78 5.18 6.87 15.93
CA PRO A 78 5.13 7.40 14.58
C PRO A 78 6.50 7.72 14.00
N ALA A 79 6.69 7.45 12.71
CA ALA A 79 7.91 7.66 11.95
C ALA A 79 7.60 8.36 10.62
N ASP A 80 8.60 9.04 10.04
CA ASP A 80 8.43 9.70 8.75
C ASP A 80 8.21 8.67 7.66
N VAL A 81 9.01 7.60 7.66
CA VAL A 81 8.84 6.45 6.79
C VAL A 81 8.61 5.19 7.62
N VAL A 82 7.55 4.45 7.28
CA VAL A 82 7.28 3.12 7.83
C VAL A 82 7.38 2.11 6.72
N THR A 83 8.09 0.99 6.95
CA THR A 83 8.16 -0.13 6.02
C THR A 83 7.42 -1.34 6.57
N LEU A 84 6.68 -2.03 5.71
CA LEU A 84 5.95 -3.28 5.98
C LEU A 84 6.34 -4.27 4.88
N LEU A 85 7.53 -4.89 5.00
CA LEU A 85 8.14 -5.65 3.94
C LEU A 85 7.96 -7.15 4.15
N TYR A 86 7.27 -7.81 3.20
CA TYR A 86 6.96 -9.25 3.17
C TYR A 86 6.08 -9.77 4.31
N VAL A 87 5.69 -8.92 5.26
CA VAL A 87 4.89 -9.29 6.43
C VAL A 87 3.54 -9.86 6.04
N LEU A 88 2.84 -9.22 5.09
CA LEU A 88 1.51 -9.66 4.63
C LEU A 88 1.53 -11.06 4.03
N SER A 89 2.68 -11.47 3.48
CA SER A 89 2.87 -12.80 2.90
C SER A 89 2.99 -13.92 3.94
N THR A 90 3.26 -13.61 5.20
CA THR A 90 3.50 -14.59 6.27
C THR A 90 2.33 -14.76 7.24
N ILE A 91 1.27 -13.97 7.07
CA ILE A 91 0.09 -14.00 7.94
C ILE A 91 -1.01 -14.84 7.27
N GLU A 92 -1.42 -15.92 7.91
CA GLU A 92 -2.42 -16.87 7.41
C GLU A 92 -3.87 -16.37 7.53
N ILE A 93 -4.11 -15.35 8.35
CA ILE A 93 -5.44 -14.79 8.62
C ILE A 93 -5.64 -13.51 7.81
N PRO A 94 -6.57 -13.47 6.83
CA PRO A 94 -6.78 -12.30 5.97
C PRO A 94 -7.14 -11.01 6.73
N SER A 95 -8.04 -11.07 7.73
CA SER A 95 -8.40 -9.90 8.54
C SER A 95 -7.20 -9.32 9.29
N LEU A 96 -6.33 -10.18 9.81
CA LEU A 96 -5.13 -9.72 10.52
C LEU A 96 -4.13 -9.02 9.60
N ARG A 97 -4.07 -9.39 8.30
CA ARG A 97 -3.26 -8.65 7.32
C ARG A 97 -3.75 -7.21 7.19
N CYS A 98 -5.07 -7.01 7.11
CA CYS A 98 -5.67 -5.68 7.06
C CYS A 98 -5.41 -4.90 8.36
N GLU A 99 -5.54 -5.52 9.53
CA GLU A 99 -5.24 -4.88 10.82
C GLU A 99 -3.78 -4.42 10.91
N VAL A 100 -2.83 -5.29 10.53
CA VAL A 100 -1.40 -4.98 10.51
C VAL A 100 -1.10 -3.83 9.56
N LEU A 101 -1.72 -3.82 8.38
CA LEU A 101 -1.58 -2.74 7.39
C LEU A 101 -2.12 -1.41 7.92
N VAL A 102 -3.29 -1.41 8.55
CA VAL A 102 -3.88 -0.21 9.19
C VAL A 102 -3.00 0.29 10.34
N HIS A 103 -2.45 -0.60 11.16
CA HIS A 103 -1.54 -0.22 12.24
C HIS A 103 -0.26 0.45 11.71
N ALA A 104 0.37 -0.13 10.68
CA ALA A 104 1.56 0.46 10.06
C ALA A 104 1.25 1.83 9.44
N TYR A 105 0.10 1.96 8.76
CA TYR A 105 -0.36 3.21 8.16
C TYR A 105 -0.56 4.32 9.21
N ARG A 106 -1.21 4.03 10.34
CA ARG A 106 -1.43 4.98 11.44
C ARG A 106 -0.14 5.49 12.09
N LEU A 107 0.95 4.75 11.97
CA LEU A 107 2.27 5.15 12.46
C LEU A 107 3.07 5.97 11.43
N THR A 108 2.57 6.11 10.20
CA THR A 108 3.25 6.77 9.09
C THR A 108 2.96 8.26 9.07
N ARG A 109 4.00 9.09 8.98
CA ARG A 109 3.88 10.55 8.85
C ARG A 109 3.99 11.04 7.40
N GLN A 110 4.85 10.41 6.58
CA GLN A 110 5.10 10.83 5.20
C GLN A 110 4.85 9.71 4.21
N THR A 111 5.46 8.53 4.39
CA THR A 111 5.33 7.43 3.43
C THR A 111 5.30 6.07 4.13
N LEU A 112 4.26 5.28 3.86
CA LEU A 112 4.24 3.86 4.11
C LEU A 112 4.75 3.12 2.88
N VAL A 113 5.69 2.19 3.06
CA VAL A 113 6.18 1.31 2.02
C VAL A 113 5.72 -0.12 2.32
N VAL A 114 4.99 -0.72 1.40
CA VAL A 114 4.44 -2.07 1.56
C VAL A 114 4.98 -2.97 0.47
N SER A 115 5.49 -4.15 0.82
CA SER A 115 5.85 -5.17 -0.16
C SER A 115 5.34 -6.54 0.23
N ALA A 116 5.17 -7.41 -0.77
CA ALA A 116 4.82 -8.81 -0.59
C ALA A 116 5.61 -9.70 -1.55
N ILE A 117 5.62 -11.01 -1.25
CA ILE A 117 6.21 -12.03 -2.13
C ILE A 117 5.39 -12.09 -3.42
N THR A 118 6.07 -12.11 -4.57
CA THR A 118 5.46 -12.25 -5.90
C THR A 118 5.68 -13.62 -6.50
N GLY A 119 4.90 -13.92 -7.53
CA GLY A 119 5.05 -15.14 -8.33
C GLY A 119 4.27 -16.31 -7.76
N ARG A 120 4.56 -17.49 -8.27
CA ARG A 120 4.07 -18.74 -7.68
C ARG A 120 4.99 -19.13 -6.53
N SER A 121 4.41 -19.60 -5.42
CA SER A 121 5.21 -20.20 -4.36
C SER A 121 6.15 -21.25 -4.98
N THR A 122 7.45 -21.04 -4.85
CA THR A 122 8.45 -22.01 -5.31
C THR A 122 8.44 -23.29 -4.46
N ASN A 123 7.73 -23.25 -3.34
CA ASN A 123 7.55 -24.38 -2.42
C ASN A 123 6.30 -25.20 -2.80
N HIS A 124 6.30 -25.79 -4.00
CA HIS A 124 5.22 -26.68 -4.48
C HIS A 124 4.92 -27.90 -3.59
N ALA A 125 5.69 -28.11 -2.52
CA ALA A 125 5.49 -29.18 -1.54
C ALA A 125 4.68 -28.74 -0.31
N GLY A 126 4.03 -27.56 -0.34
CA GLY A 126 3.21 -27.05 0.76
C GLY A 126 1.77 -27.58 0.71
N ILE A 127 1.11 -27.55 1.86
CA ILE A 127 -0.32 -27.86 2.00
C ILE A 127 -1.13 -26.58 1.75
N ILE A 128 -2.12 -26.63 0.87
CA ILE A 128 -3.03 -25.49 0.63
C ILE A 128 -3.74 -25.17 1.95
N TYR A 129 -3.69 -23.90 2.34
CA TYR A 129 -4.32 -23.40 3.55
C TYR A 129 -4.86 -21.99 3.32
N ASN A 130 -6.18 -21.82 3.42
CA ASN A 130 -6.86 -20.56 3.06
C ASN A 130 -6.47 -20.11 1.64
N ASP A 131 -5.97 -18.89 1.54
CA ASP A 131 -5.53 -18.25 0.28
C ASP A 131 -4.02 -18.31 0.05
N GLY A 132 -3.34 -19.28 0.68
CA GLY A 132 -1.90 -19.52 0.56
C GLY A 132 -1.53 -20.97 0.82
N VAL A 133 -0.31 -21.19 1.29
CA VAL A 133 0.22 -22.53 1.56
C VAL A 133 0.96 -22.59 2.90
N ILE A 134 0.84 -23.71 3.60
CA ILE A 134 1.75 -24.05 4.69
C ILE A 134 2.95 -24.74 4.08
N THR A 135 4.12 -24.12 4.22
CA THR A 135 5.38 -24.63 3.68
C THR A 135 5.85 -25.87 4.43
N LYS A 136 6.83 -26.59 3.89
CA LYS A 136 7.47 -27.75 4.56
C LYS A 136 8.10 -27.43 5.92
N TRP A 137 8.32 -26.14 6.22
CA TRP A 137 8.83 -25.68 7.53
C TRP A 137 7.72 -25.30 8.51
N GLY A 138 6.44 -25.51 8.12
CA GLY A 138 5.28 -25.18 8.93
C GLY A 138 4.94 -23.68 8.95
N THR A 139 5.59 -22.85 8.14
CA THR A 139 5.27 -21.42 8.00
C THR A 139 4.21 -21.23 6.93
N PHE A 140 3.40 -20.18 7.05
CA PHE A 140 2.47 -19.79 6.00
C PHE A 140 3.17 -18.89 4.96
N GLU A 141 2.82 -19.08 3.69
CA GLU A 141 3.27 -18.25 2.58
C GLU A 141 2.12 -17.94 1.64
N LYS A 142 1.91 -16.64 1.38
CA LYS A 142 1.03 -16.14 0.33
C LYS A 142 1.81 -15.31 -0.66
N CYS A 143 1.73 -15.70 -1.93
CA CYS A 143 2.22 -14.91 -3.05
C CYS A 143 1.11 -14.01 -3.58
N TYR A 144 1.45 -12.76 -3.86
CA TYR A 144 0.52 -11.75 -4.39
C TYR A 144 0.87 -11.42 -5.83
N SER A 145 -0.13 -11.30 -6.69
CA SER A 145 0.03 -10.54 -7.93
C SER A 145 0.17 -9.05 -7.63
N HIS A 146 0.70 -8.27 -8.57
CA HIS A 146 0.77 -6.82 -8.43
C HIS A 146 -0.61 -6.19 -8.18
N THR A 147 -1.60 -6.59 -8.95
CA THR A 147 -2.98 -6.08 -8.83
C THR A 147 -3.60 -6.45 -7.49
N GLU A 148 -3.42 -7.70 -7.03
CA GLU A 148 -3.96 -8.17 -5.76
C GLU A 148 -3.38 -7.41 -4.58
N LEU A 149 -2.05 -7.20 -4.54
CA LEU A 149 -1.41 -6.43 -3.47
C LEU A 149 -1.87 -4.97 -3.50
N LYS A 150 -1.91 -4.36 -4.68
CA LYS A 150 -2.39 -2.99 -4.85
C LYS A 150 -3.80 -2.84 -4.30
N TYR A 151 -4.73 -3.71 -4.69
CA TYR A 151 -6.12 -3.65 -4.25
C TYR A 151 -6.26 -3.93 -2.75
N LEU A 152 -5.50 -4.88 -2.19
CA LEU A 152 -5.49 -5.09 -0.74
C LEU A 152 -5.11 -3.81 0.01
N ILE A 153 -4.07 -3.11 -0.44
CA ILE A 153 -3.63 -1.86 0.18
C ILE A 153 -4.69 -0.77 0.04
N GLU A 154 -5.15 -0.52 -1.18
CA GLU A 154 -6.09 0.54 -1.49
C GLU A 154 -7.45 0.34 -0.81
N ASP A 155 -7.99 -0.86 -0.90
CA ASP A 155 -9.30 -1.18 -0.34
C ASP A 155 -9.28 -1.17 1.20
N THR A 156 -8.15 -1.55 1.81
CA THR A 156 -7.98 -1.49 3.27
C THR A 156 -7.78 -0.06 3.76
N LEU A 157 -6.93 0.73 3.10
CA LEU A 157 -6.54 2.04 3.60
C LEU A 157 -7.42 3.18 3.07
N GLY A 158 -8.10 2.99 1.93
CA GLY A 158 -8.90 4.02 1.28
C GLY A 158 -8.06 5.13 0.65
N VAL A 159 -6.84 4.81 0.22
CA VAL A 159 -5.91 5.75 -0.43
C VAL A 159 -5.19 5.06 -1.59
N PRO A 160 -4.77 5.81 -2.63
CA PRO A 160 -4.03 5.25 -3.75
C PRO A 160 -2.69 4.67 -3.34
N ALA A 161 -2.35 3.50 -3.88
CA ALA A 161 -1.05 2.87 -3.76
C ALA A 161 -0.26 3.04 -5.07
N ARG A 162 0.95 3.60 -4.98
CA ARG A 162 1.82 3.87 -6.13
C ARG A 162 2.91 2.81 -6.21
N TYR A 163 3.04 2.17 -7.35
CA TYR A 163 4.07 1.16 -7.59
C TYR A 163 5.48 1.78 -7.52
N LEU A 164 6.37 1.13 -6.80
CA LEU A 164 7.79 1.50 -6.71
C LEU A 164 8.66 0.51 -7.50
N ALA A 165 8.81 -0.70 -7.05
CA ALA A 165 9.60 -1.78 -7.66
C ALA A 165 9.36 -3.11 -6.92
N HIS A 166 9.71 -4.24 -7.49
CA HIS A 166 9.74 -5.55 -6.81
C HIS A 166 8.48 -5.86 -5.97
N ASN A 167 7.28 -5.68 -6.55
CA ASN A 167 6.00 -5.80 -5.84
C ASN A 167 5.95 -4.96 -4.56
N THR A 168 6.48 -3.75 -4.64
CA THR A 168 6.50 -2.77 -3.56
C THR A 168 5.68 -1.57 -3.96
N TYR A 169 4.90 -1.07 -3.03
CA TYR A 169 4.04 0.09 -3.19
C TYR A 169 4.32 1.12 -2.12
N THR A 170 4.17 2.39 -2.48
CA THR A 170 4.22 3.53 -1.57
C THR A 170 2.83 4.10 -1.39
N VAL A 171 2.53 4.52 -0.17
CA VAL A 171 1.25 5.11 0.23
C VAL A 171 1.53 6.37 1.02
N ALA A 172 0.94 7.48 0.62
CA ALA A 172 0.98 8.72 1.38
C ALA A 172 -0.17 8.76 2.39
N PRO A 173 0.04 9.21 3.63
CA PRO A 173 -1.04 9.43 4.59
C PRO A 173 -2.04 10.46 4.08
N ASN A 174 -3.31 10.18 4.27
CA ASN A 174 -4.40 11.10 4.01
C ASN A 174 -5.29 11.20 5.26
N PRO A 175 -5.40 12.38 5.90
CA PRO A 175 -6.23 12.56 7.10
C PRO A 175 -7.72 12.26 6.89
N LYS A 176 -8.20 12.35 5.64
CA LYS A 176 -9.59 12.05 5.26
C LYS A 176 -9.80 10.57 4.88
N ALA A 177 -8.73 9.77 4.85
CA ALA A 177 -8.87 8.36 4.52
C ALA A 177 -9.65 7.61 5.62
N LEU A 178 -10.47 6.66 5.19
CA LEU A 178 -11.21 5.74 6.05
C LEU A 178 -10.60 4.33 5.93
N PRO A 179 -9.60 3.99 6.74
CA PRO A 179 -9.08 2.61 6.74
C PRO A 179 -10.16 1.63 7.19
N LEU A 180 -10.36 0.56 6.44
CA LEU A 180 -11.38 -0.45 6.69
C LEU A 180 -10.77 -1.86 6.73
N ILE A 181 -11.33 -2.69 7.60
CA ILE A 181 -11.06 -4.13 7.61
C ILE A 181 -12.23 -4.82 6.91
N LEU A 182 -12.17 -4.94 5.59
CA LEU A 182 -13.26 -5.45 4.75
C LEU A 182 -13.62 -6.93 5.00
N HIS A 183 -12.82 -7.65 5.77
CA HIS A 183 -13.14 -9.03 6.19
C HIS A 183 -13.83 -9.07 7.56
N ASN A 184 -14.19 -7.92 8.13
CA ASN A 184 -14.99 -7.88 9.35
C ASN A 184 -16.45 -8.22 9.00
N THR A 185 -17.02 -9.21 9.69
CA THR A 185 -18.41 -9.65 9.52
C THR A 185 -19.38 -8.92 10.44
N ASP A 186 -18.94 -7.91 11.20
CA ASP A 186 -19.82 -7.04 11.97
C ASP A 186 -20.66 -6.17 11.02
N ARG A 187 -21.92 -6.58 10.84
CA ARG A 187 -22.88 -5.95 9.92
C ARG A 187 -23.15 -4.49 10.28
N HIS A 188 -23.18 -4.13 11.56
CA HIS A 188 -23.37 -2.76 12.00
C HIS A 188 -22.18 -1.87 11.62
N TYR A 189 -20.97 -2.34 11.86
CA TYR A 189 -19.73 -1.66 11.45
C TYR A 189 -19.67 -1.47 9.92
N LEU A 190 -19.97 -2.53 9.16
CA LEU A 190 -19.96 -2.46 7.69
C LEU A 190 -21.04 -1.50 7.15
N ALA A 191 -22.24 -1.46 7.75
CA ALA A 191 -23.28 -0.53 7.38
C ALA A 191 -22.89 0.94 7.63
N GLN A 192 -22.21 1.23 8.75
CA GLN A 192 -21.66 2.56 9.01
C GLN A 192 -20.58 2.93 7.97
N CYS A 193 -19.66 2.01 7.68
CA CYS A 193 -18.62 2.22 6.67
C CYS A 193 -19.24 2.49 5.29
N ARG A 194 -20.27 1.75 4.89
CA ARG A 194 -21.02 1.97 3.65
C ARG A 194 -21.59 3.38 3.58
N SER A 195 -22.26 3.85 4.63
CA SER A 195 -22.84 5.19 4.68
C SER A 195 -21.78 6.28 4.52
N LEU A 196 -20.64 6.14 5.19
CA LEU A 196 -19.52 7.08 5.08
C LEU A 196 -18.90 7.09 3.67
N LEU A 197 -18.76 5.92 3.04
CA LEU A 197 -18.24 5.83 1.67
C LEU A 197 -19.18 6.47 0.65
N TYR A 198 -20.50 6.31 0.78
CA TYR A 198 -21.47 7.01 -0.07
C TYR A 198 -21.38 8.53 0.08
N SER A 199 -21.25 9.04 1.30
CA SER A 199 -21.06 10.48 1.51
C SER A 199 -19.79 11.00 0.87
N GLN A 200 -18.67 10.27 1.01
CA GLN A 200 -17.40 10.62 0.34
C GLN A 200 -17.52 10.56 -1.19
N GLN A 201 -18.23 9.58 -1.73
CA GLN A 201 -18.41 9.46 -3.18
C GLN A 201 -19.17 10.68 -3.72
N GLN A 202 -20.24 11.10 -3.08
CA GLN A 202 -20.98 12.31 -3.46
C GLN A 202 -20.11 13.57 -3.43
N GLU A 203 -19.27 13.74 -2.39
CA GLU A 203 -18.32 14.86 -2.33
C GLU A 203 -17.33 14.86 -3.50
N LEU A 204 -16.81 13.68 -3.86
CA LEU A 204 -15.84 13.54 -4.95
C LEU A 204 -16.49 13.78 -6.33
N GLU A 205 -17.71 13.31 -6.55
CA GLU A 205 -18.46 13.45 -7.81
C GLU A 205 -18.88 14.91 -8.10
N ASN A 206 -19.05 15.74 -7.05
CA ASN A 206 -19.36 17.15 -7.20
C ASN A 206 -18.18 18.02 -7.67
N ALA A 207 -16.98 17.46 -7.75
CA ALA A 207 -15.78 18.16 -8.19
C ALA A 207 -15.34 17.71 -9.59
N TRP A 208 -14.48 18.48 -10.24
CA TRP A 208 -13.93 18.11 -11.52
C TRP A 208 -13.10 16.82 -11.43
N ILE A 209 -13.41 15.84 -12.29
CA ILE A 209 -12.78 14.53 -12.37
C ILE A 209 -12.27 14.35 -13.80
N LEU A 210 -11.11 13.71 -13.93
CA LEU A 210 -10.54 13.39 -15.24
C LEU A 210 -11.00 12.02 -15.74
N PRO A 211 -11.05 11.83 -17.09
CA PRO A 211 -11.30 10.53 -17.70
C PRO A 211 -10.34 9.46 -17.16
N ALA A 212 -10.79 8.19 -17.17
CA ALA A 212 -10.03 7.06 -16.62
C ALA A 212 -8.63 6.89 -17.27
N ASP A 213 -8.51 7.20 -18.55
CA ASP A 213 -7.28 7.10 -19.34
C ASP A 213 -6.43 8.39 -19.35
N ALA A 214 -6.87 9.44 -18.65
CA ALA A 214 -6.12 10.69 -18.59
C ALA A 214 -4.86 10.54 -17.75
N ILE A 215 -3.73 10.97 -18.31
CA ILE A 215 -2.41 10.93 -17.68
C ILE A 215 -1.71 12.29 -17.77
N ILE A 216 -0.86 12.58 -16.79
CA ILE A 216 0.04 13.74 -16.86
C ILE A 216 1.41 13.27 -17.32
N GLU A 217 1.84 13.79 -18.46
CA GLU A 217 3.18 13.54 -19.02
C GLU A 217 4.12 14.68 -18.66
N LYS A 218 5.33 14.34 -18.18
CA LYS A 218 6.41 15.31 -17.95
C LYS A 218 7.24 15.46 -19.22
N HIS A 219 7.40 16.68 -19.66
CA HIS A 219 8.26 17.03 -20.79
C HIS A 219 9.43 17.89 -20.35
N GLN A 220 10.57 17.70 -20.99
CA GLN A 220 11.77 18.53 -20.79
C GLN A 220 12.16 19.14 -22.12
N GLN A 221 12.45 20.43 -22.12
CA GLN A 221 12.95 21.17 -23.28
C GLN A 221 14.18 21.98 -22.88
N ILE A 222 15.19 21.98 -23.73
CA ILE A 222 16.39 22.82 -23.56
C ILE A 222 16.22 24.02 -24.49
N GLN A 223 16.19 25.24 -23.92
CA GLN A 223 16.17 26.49 -24.67
C GLN A 223 17.31 27.37 -24.16
N ARG A 224 18.16 27.85 -25.06
CA ARG A 224 19.31 28.73 -24.74
C ARG A 224 20.20 28.18 -23.60
N GLY A 225 20.44 26.87 -23.56
CA GLY A 225 21.25 26.22 -22.53
C GLY A 225 20.54 25.97 -21.19
N HIS A 226 19.33 26.46 -20.99
CA HIS A 226 18.54 26.21 -19.79
C HIS A 226 17.57 25.07 -20.00
N ARG A 227 17.43 24.21 -18.98
CA ARG A 227 16.52 23.06 -18.97
C ARG A 227 15.18 23.47 -18.36
N TYR A 228 14.11 23.42 -19.16
CA TYR A 228 12.74 23.72 -18.74
C TYR A 228 11.96 22.42 -18.59
N CYS A 229 11.22 22.29 -17.46
CA CYS A 229 10.27 21.22 -17.21
C CYS A 229 8.84 21.75 -17.33
N TYR A 230 8.01 21.09 -18.11
CA TYR A 230 6.57 21.38 -18.18
C TYR A 230 5.78 20.10 -18.23
N PHE A 231 4.49 20.20 -17.93
CA PHE A 231 3.57 19.08 -17.87
C PHE A 231 2.46 19.25 -18.89
N ARG A 232 1.98 18.11 -19.37
CA ARG A 232 0.89 18.04 -20.35
C ARG A 232 -0.08 16.95 -19.92
N LEU A 233 -1.36 17.30 -19.85
CA LEU A 233 -2.45 16.34 -19.68
C LEU A 233 -2.77 15.73 -21.03
N LYS A 234 -3.01 14.41 -21.07
CA LYS A 234 -3.35 13.67 -22.28
C LYS A 234 -4.41 12.63 -21.97
N SER A 235 -5.41 12.51 -22.84
CA SER A 235 -6.40 11.45 -22.85
C SER A 235 -6.50 10.84 -24.27
N ARG A 236 -6.73 9.54 -24.35
CA ARG A 236 -6.91 8.82 -25.63
C ARG A 236 -8.37 8.72 -26.01
N SER A 237 -9.25 8.59 -25.05
CA SER A 237 -10.68 8.29 -25.24
C SER A 237 -11.55 9.54 -25.34
N CYS A 238 -11.22 10.60 -24.60
CA CYS A 238 -12.12 11.74 -24.41
C CYS A 238 -11.46 13.09 -24.71
N SER A 239 -12.28 14.09 -25.01
CA SER A 239 -11.86 15.47 -25.04
C SER A 239 -11.68 16.01 -23.62
N LEU A 240 -10.58 16.71 -23.39
CA LEU A 240 -10.30 17.44 -22.15
C LEU A 240 -11.08 18.77 -22.11
N PRO A 241 -11.09 19.52 -21.00
CA PRO A 241 -11.83 20.79 -20.90
C PRO A 241 -11.56 21.82 -21.98
N ASN A 242 -10.41 21.74 -22.64
CA ASN A 242 -10.04 22.61 -23.76
C ASN A 242 -10.57 22.11 -25.13
N GLY A 243 -11.41 21.07 -25.16
CA GLY A 243 -11.95 20.46 -26.39
C GLY A 243 -10.95 19.59 -27.17
N LYS A 244 -9.71 19.40 -26.67
CA LYS A 244 -8.65 18.63 -27.31
C LYS A 244 -8.28 17.40 -26.47
N ARG A 245 -7.57 16.45 -27.08
CA ARG A 245 -7.03 15.27 -26.38
C ARG A 245 -5.75 15.56 -25.56
N THR A 246 -5.23 16.77 -25.68
CA THR A 246 -4.05 17.22 -24.94
C THR A 246 -4.25 18.63 -24.41
N MET A 247 -3.79 18.90 -23.20
CA MET A 247 -3.84 20.21 -22.57
C MET A 247 -2.50 20.53 -21.90
N HIS A 248 -1.94 21.72 -22.18
CA HIS A 248 -0.72 22.17 -21.55
C HIS A 248 -1.01 22.65 -20.12
N LEU A 249 -0.26 22.13 -19.12
CA LEU A 249 -0.47 22.39 -17.71
C LEU A 249 0.53 23.40 -17.11
N GLY A 250 1.60 23.73 -17.84
CA GLY A 250 2.67 24.58 -17.32
C GLY A 250 3.71 23.80 -16.50
N ASN A 251 4.36 24.45 -15.55
CA ASN A 251 5.30 23.84 -14.62
C ASN A 251 4.58 23.26 -13.38
N ALA A 252 5.33 22.65 -12.47
CA ALA A 252 4.78 21.98 -11.28
C ALA A 252 4.09 22.92 -10.26
N THR A 253 4.31 24.23 -10.35
CA THR A 253 3.67 25.23 -9.48
C THR A 253 2.49 25.93 -10.15
N ASN A 254 2.19 25.58 -11.41
CA ASN A 254 1.08 26.17 -12.13
C ASN A 254 -0.26 25.62 -11.60
N GLU A 255 -1.24 26.48 -11.41
CA GLU A 255 -2.57 26.15 -10.90
C GLU A 255 -3.23 25.02 -11.74
N ARG A 256 -3.16 25.10 -13.06
CA ARG A 256 -3.69 24.05 -13.96
C ARG A 256 -3.05 22.68 -13.74
N TYR A 257 -1.77 22.64 -13.38
CA TYR A 257 -1.08 21.39 -13.05
C TYR A 257 -1.61 20.84 -11.72
N LEU A 258 -1.72 21.68 -10.70
CA LEU A 258 -2.23 21.30 -9.38
C LEU A 258 -3.69 20.83 -9.45
N ASP A 259 -4.54 21.51 -10.22
CA ASP A 259 -5.92 21.12 -10.46
C ASP A 259 -6.03 19.76 -11.16
N ALA A 260 -5.18 19.51 -12.18
CA ALA A 260 -5.16 18.24 -12.90
C ALA A 260 -4.67 17.09 -12.00
N VAL A 261 -3.69 17.33 -11.13
CA VAL A 261 -3.25 16.34 -10.13
C VAL A 261 -4.39 16.02 -9.17
N GLY A 262 -5.05 17.03 -8.61
CA GLY A 262 -6.21 16.85 -7.73
C GLY A 262 -7.37 16.12 -8.40
N ALA A 263 -7.61 16.37 -9.70
CA ALA A 263 -8.66 15.68 -10.47
C ALA A 263 -8.32 14.19 -10.71
N ILE A 264 -7.05 13.84 -10.91
CA ILE A 264 -6.60 12.44 -10.97
C ILE A 264 -6.76 11.77 -9.60
N GLU A 265 -6.36 12.41 -8.53
CA GLU A 265 -6.49 11.87 -7.17
C GLU A 265 -7.95 11.60 -6.80
N ARG A 266 -8.86 12.51 -7.14
CA ARG A 266 -10.31 12.31 -6.95
C ARG A 266 -10.84 11.12 -7.75
N ARG A 267 -10.46 10.99 -9.02
CA ARG A 267 -10.81 9.84 -9.85
C ARG A 267 -10.34 8.52 -9.24
N ASP A 268 -9.10 8.46 -8.81
CA ASP A 268 -8.51 7.25 -8.23
C ASP A 268 -9.21 6.87 -6.91
N LEU A 269 -9.58 7.87 -6.09
CA LEU A 269 -10.37 7.66 -4.86
C LEU A 269 -11.80 7.16 -5.15
N LEU A 270 -12.45 7.67 -6.21
CA LEU A 270 -13.76 7.16 -6.62
C LEU A 270 -13.70 5.67 -6.96
N HIS A 271 -12.75 5.25 -7.78
CA HIS A 271 -12.57 3.83 -8.11
C HIS A 271 -12.26 2.96 -6.89
N ILE A 272 -11.51 3.47 -5.94
CA ILE A 272 -11.26 2.76 -4.66
C ILE A 272 -12.57 2.61 -3.90
N ASN A 273 -13.34 3.69 -3.76
CA ASN A 273 -14.61 3.68 -3.02
C ASN A 273 -15.65 2.76 -3.66
N GLU A 274 -15.76 2.75 -5.00
CA GLU A 274 -16.61 1.82 -5.75
C GLU A 274 -16.29 0.35 -5.42
N ARG A 275 -15.02 -0.04 -5.49
CA ARG A 275 -14.61 -1.42 -5.16
C ARG A 275 -14.91 -1.79 -3.71
N ARG A 276 -14.71 -0.83 -2.78
CA ARG A 276 -14.96 -1.02 -1.35
C ARG A 276 -16.46 -1.18 -1.07
N LEU A 277 -17.29 -0.36 -1.70
CA LEU A 277 -18.75 -0.45 -1.60
C LEU A 277 -19.24 -1.81 -2.10
N LEU A 278 -18.83 -2.24 -3.30
CA LEU A 278 -19.20 -3.56 -3.84
C LEU A 278 -18.84 -4.71 -2.88
N ARG A 279 -17.69 -4.64 -2.22
CA ARG A 279 -17.28 -5.69 -1.25
C ARG A 279 -18.11 -5.63 0.03
N ILE A 280 -18.44 -4.45 0.54
CA ILE A 280 -19.29 -4.29 1.72
C ILE A 280 -20.70 -4.79 1.43
N GLU A 281 -21.26 -4.43 0.28
CA GLU A 281 -22.58 -4.87 -0.15
C GLU A 281 -22.65 -6.39 -0.27
N ALA A 282 -21.68 -7.01 -0.94
CA ALA A 282 -21.61 -8.48 -1.03
C ALA A 282 -21.63 -9.16 0.35
N ILE A 283 -20.93 -8.62 1.36
CA ILE A 283 -20.91 -9.16 2.72
C ILE A 283 -22.25 -8.89 3.46
N LEU A 284 -22.90 -7.75 3.18
CA LEU A 284 -24.16 -7.41 3.83
C LEU A 284 -25.34 -8.17 3.24
N ASP A 285 -25.26 -8.62 2.00
CA ASP A 285 -26.30 -9.37 1.29
C ASP A 285 -26.25 -10.90 1.56
N GLU A 286 -25.12 -11.43 2.06
CA GLU A 286 -24.98 -12.80 2.57
C GLU A 286 -25.68 -12.99 3.94
#